data_694d003d5d9ab8f4affbfcc1564c5729
#
_entry.id   694d003d5d9ab8f4affbfcc1564c5729
#
_cell.length_a   1.000
_cell.length_b   1.000
_cell.length_c   1.000
_cell.angle_alpha   90.00
_cell.angle_beta   90.00
_cell.angle_gamma   90.00
#
_symmetry.space_group_name_H-M   'P 1'
#
loop_
_entity.id
_entity.type
_entity.pdbx_description
1 polymer ?
#
loop_
_entity_poly.entity_id
_entity_poly.type
_entity_poly.pdbx_seq_one_letter_code
_entity_poly.pdbx_strand_id
1 'polypeptide(L)'
;MQKLITFAVPCYNSAAYMRHCIETLLSAGEQAEIILVDDGSVKDETPAICDEYAAQYPTIIKAIHQENGGHGEGVNQGIRNATGLYYKVV
;
A
#
# COMPACT_ATOMS: atom_id res chain seq x y z
N MET A 1 1.17 -14.48 -12.45
CA MET A 1 2.44 -14.81 -11.80
C MET A 1 2.30 -14.71 -10.30
N GLN A 2 2.84 -15.68 -9.57
CA GLN A 2 2.86 -15.62 -8.11
C GLN A 2 3.81 -14.52 -7.66
N LYS A 3 3.35 -13.64 -6.79
CA LYS A 3 4.24 -12.63 -6.20
C LYS A 3 5.11 -13.27 -5.13
N LEU A 4 6.36 -12.84 -5.04
CA LEU A 4 7.27 -13.34 -4.02
C LEU A 4 6.98 -12.73 -2.66
N ILE A 5 6.74 -11.43 -2.62
CA ILE A 5 6.52 -10.73 -1.36
C ILE A 5 5.41 -9.68 -1.51
N THR A 6 4.59 -9.56 -0.47
CA THR A 6 3.61 -8.49 -0.35
C THR A 6 4.07 -7.52 0.73
N PHE A 7 4.17 -6.24 0.37
CA PHE A 7 4.39 -5.16 1.33
C PHE A 7 3.04 -4.50 1.61
N ALA A 8 2.63 -4.48 2.87
CA ALA A 8 1.47 -3.72 3.30
C ALA A 8 1.93 -2.39 3.87
N VAL A 9 1.42 -1.30 3.32
CA VAL A 9 1.81 0.06 3.69
C VAL A 9 0.59 0.78 4.24
N PRO A 10 0.37 0.77 5.56
CA PRO A 10 -0.70 1.56 6.15
C PRO A 10 -0.40 3.05 5.96
N CYS A 11 -1.37 3.78 5.44
CA CYS A 11 -1.23 5.21 5.15
C CYS A 11 -2.30 5.98 5.90
N TYR A 12 -1.87 7.00 6.64
CA TYR A 12 -2.80 7.92 7.28
C TYR A 12 -2.16 9.30 7.32
N ASN A 13 -2.68 10.22 6.51
CA ASN A 13 -2.11 11.56 6.39
C ASN A 13 -0.60 11.51 6.14
N SER A 14 -0.19 10.68 5.18
CA SER A 14 1.21 10.30 4.95
C SER A 14 1.82 10.95 3.72
N ALA A 15 1.17 11.94 3.11
CA ALA A 15 1.58 12.50 1.82
C ALA A 15 3.04 12.98 1.81
N ALA A 16 3.53 13.48 2.96
CA ALA A 16 4.86 14.07 3.03
C ALA A 16 5.98 13.07 2.74
N TYR A 17 5.78 11.78 3.02
CA TYR A 17 6.84 10.78 2.92
C TYR A 17 6.46 9.51 2.16
N MET A 18 5.19 9.33 1.84
CA MET A 18 4.75 8.06 1.24
C MET A 18 5.32 7.83 -0.16
N ARG A 19 5.52 8.91 -0.95
CA ARG A 19 6.09 8.76 -2.30
C ARG A 19 7.48 8.15 -2.24
N HIS A 20 8.31 8.62 -1.33
CA HIS A 20 9.65 8.07 -1.16
C HIS A 20 9.60 6.59 -0.74
N CYS A 21 8.72 6.26 0.19
CA CYS A 21 8.53 4.89 0.66
C CYS A 21 8.13 3.98 -0.52
N ILE A 22 7.13 4.38 -1.29
CA ILE A 22 6.63 3.58 -2.42
C ILE A 22 7.73 3.40 -3.47
N GLU A 23 8.45 4.48 -3.82
CA GLU A 23 9.52 4.39 -4.81
C GLU A 23 10.63 3.44 -4.37
N THR A 24 10.94 3.45 -3.08
CA THR A 24 11.92 2.50 -2.53
C THR A 24 11.45 1.05 -2.69
N LEU A 25 10.18 0.78 -2.39
CA LEU A 25 9.61 -0.56 -2.52
C LEU A 25 9.49 -1.01 -3.98
N LEU A 26 9.27 -0.08 -4.91
CA LEU A 26 9.17 -0.39 -6.34
C LEU A 26 10.48 -0.95 -6.88
N SER A 27 11.61 -0.72 -6.22
CA SER A 27 12.89 -1.28 -6.63
C SER A 27 12.91 -2.80 -6.61
N ALA A 28 11.98 -3.45 -5.90
CA ALA A 28 11.85 -4.90 -5.89
C ALA A 28 11.23 -5.46 -7.19
N GLY A 29 10.64 -4.61 -8.01
CA GLY A 29 10.12 -5.00 -9.34
C GLY A 29 8.83 -5.80 -9.29
N GLU A 30 8.56 -6.52 -10.38
CA GLU A 30 7.30 -7.24 -10.58
C GLU A 30 7.09 -8.42 -9.62
N GLN A 31 8.11 -8.83 -8.90
CA GLN A 31 7.97 -9.89 -7.90
C GLN A 31 7.31 -9.40 -6.62
N ALA A 32 7.21 -8.10 -6.44
CA ALA A 32 6.59 -7.50 -5.26
C ALA A 32 5.14 -7.11 -5.55
N GLU A 33 4.33 -7.20 -4.50
CA GLU A 33 3.01 -6.62 -4.45
C GLU A 33 3.02 -5.56 -3.35
N ILE A 34 2.54 -4.37 -3.65
CA ILE A 34 2.49 -3.28 -2.67
C ILE A 34 1.02 -2.94 -2.45
N ILE A 35 0.54 -3.12 -1.24
CA ILE A 35 -0.83 -2.79 -0.88
C ILE A 35 -0.81 -1.52 -0.03
N LEU A 36 -1.33 -0.44 -0.60
CA LEU A 36 -1.45 0.83 0.09
C LEU A 36 -2.82 0.87 0.75
N VAL A 37 -2.85 0.88 2.08
CA VAL A 37 -4.11 0.93 2.83
C VAL A 37 -4.29 2.33 3.37
N ASP A 38 -5.18 3.09 2.74
CA ASP A 38 -5.53 4.43 3.20
C ASP A 38 -6.56 4.32 4.31
N ASP A 39 -6.18 4.70 5.52
CA ASP A 39 -6.98 4.54 6.72
C ASP A 39 -7.77 5.82 7.04
N GLY A 40 -8.57 6.26 6.08
CA GLY A 40 -9.45 7.39 6.27
C GLY A 40 -8.75 8.74 6.32
N SER A 41 -7.68 8.92 5.52
CA SER A 41 -6.96 10.19 5.44
C SER A 41 -7.87 11.30 4.92
N VAL A 42 -7.97 12.40 5.66
CA VAL A 42 -8.84 13.53 5.30
C VAL A 42 -8.12 14.86 5.29
N LYS A 43 -6.86 14.91 5.76
CA LYS A 43 -6.12 16.15 5.95
C LYS A 43 -5.12 16.45 4.84
N ASP A 44 -4.79 15.49 4.01
CA ASP A 44 -3.81 15.68 2.95
C ASP A 44 -4.18 14.87 1.71
N GLU A 45 -3.23 14.75 0.78
CA GLU A 45 -3.45 14.11 -0.52
C GLU A 45 -3.21 12.60 -0.49
N THR A 46 -3.08 11.98 0.69
CA THR A 46 -2.80 10.54 0.80
C THR A 46 -3.73 9.68 -0.05
N PRO A 47 -5.07 9.86 -0.02
CA PRO A 47 -5.94 9.02 -0.86
C PRO A 47 -5.66 9.17 -2.35
N ALA A 48 -5.43 10.39 -2.81
CA ALA A 48 -5.14 10.66 -4.22
C ALA A 48 -3.81 10.05 -4.64
N ILE A 49 -2.79 10.10 -3.78
CA ILE A 49 -1.48 9.51 -4.06
C ILE A 49 -1.59 7.99 -4.15
N CYS A 50 -2.36 7.35 -3.27
CA CYS A 50 -2.61 5.91 -3.34
C CYS A 50 -3.19 5.53 -4.71
N ASP A 51 -4.21 6.25 -5.15
CA ASP A 51 -4.87 5.97 -6.44
C ASP A 51 -3.95 6.24 -7.62
N GLU A 52 -3.15 7.29 -7.54
CA GLU A 52 -2.18 7.64 -8.59
C GLU A 52 -1.19 6.49 -8.82
N TYR A 53 -0.61 5.97 -7.75
CA TYR A 53 0.35 4.87 -7.86
C TYR A 53 -0.31 3.57 -8.30
N ALA A 54 -1.50 3.27 -7.82
CA ALA A 54 -2.22 2.08 -8.26
C ALA A 54 -2.53 2.13 -9.76
N ALA A 55 -2.85 3.31 -10.29
CA ALA A 55 -3.10 3.49 -11.72
C ALA A 55 -1.83 3.36 -12.56
N GLN A 56 -0.68 3.85 -12.04
CA GLN A 56 0.60 3.79 -12.75
C GLN A 56 1.20 2.38 -12.74
N TYR A 57 0.98 1.62 -11.69
CA TYR A 57 1.60 0.30 -11.49
C TYR A 57 0.54 -0.76 -11.18
N PRO A 58 -0.41 -1.01 -12.09
CA PRO A 58 -1.56 -1.86 -11.79
C PRO A 58 -1.20 -3.33 -11.51
N THR A 59 -0.03 -3.79 -11.94
CA THR A 59 0.43 -5.15 -11.70
C THR A 59 1.22 -5.30 -10.40
N ILE A 60 1.57 -4.18 -9.76
CA ILE A 60 2.40 -4.17 -8.55
C ILE A 60 1.63 -3.58 -7.37
N ILE A 61 0.93 -2.46 -7.57
CA ILE A 61 0.34 -1.66 -6.50
C ILE A 61 -1.18 -1.78 -6.50
N LYS A 62 -1.73 -2.02 -5.31
CA LYS A 62 -3.18 -1.97 -5.04
C LYS A 62 -3.43 -0.88 -4.02
N ALA A 63 -4.51 -0.14 -4.19
CA ALA A 63 -4.93 0.86 -3.20
C ALA A 63 -6.25 0.42 -2.57
N ILE A 64 -6.30 0.47 -1.25
CA ILE A 64 -7.49 0.15 -0.48
C ILE A 64 -7.82 1.36 0.38
N HIS A 65 -9.06 1.83 0.28
CA HIS A 65 -9.54 2.94 1.10
C HIS A 65 -10.53 2.40 2.13
N GLN A 66 -10.35 2.78 3.39
CA GLN A 66 -11.23 2.37 4.47
C GLN A 66 -11.47 3.53 5.42
N GLU A 67 -12.50 3.44 6.24
CA GLU A 67 -12.68 4.38 7.33
C GLU A 67 -11.59 4.18 8.37
N ASN A 68 -11.27 5.24 9.13
CA ASN A 68 -10.19 5.19 10.10
C ASN A 68 -10.46 4.11 11.16
N GLY A 69 -9.76 2.99 11.02
CA GLY A 69 -9.83 1.85 11.95
C GLY A 69 -8.54 1.65 12.73
N GLY A 70 -7.54 2.51 12.52
CA GLY A 70 -6.25 2.42 13.17
C GLY A 70 -5.28 1.46 12.49
N HIS A 71 -4.06 1.42 13.02
CA HIS A 71 -2.96 0.65 12.42
C HIS A 71 -3.27 -0.84 12.29
N GLY A 72 -3.88 -1.42 13.33
CA GLY A 72 -4.21 -2.84 13.33
C GLY A 72 -5.17 -3.22 12.20
N GLU A 73 -6.16 -2.38 11.92
CA GLU A 73 -7.09 -2.64 10.82
C GLU A 73 -6.39 -2.52 9.46
N GLY A 74 -5.46 -1.57 9.31
CA GLY A 74 -4.66 -1.46 8.09
C GLY A 74 -3.84 -2.72 7.83
N VAL A 75 -3.22 -3.27 8.87
CA VAL A 75 -2.48 -4.53 8.78
C VAL A 75 -3.41 -5.68 8.37
N ASN A 76 -4.60 -5.76 8.96
CA ASN A 76 -5.57 -6.81 8.63
C ASN A 76 -6.02 -6.73 7.17
N GLN A 77 -6.27 -5.54 6.64
CA GLN A 77 -6.63 -5.37 5.23
C GLN A 77 -5.49 -5.80 4.32
N GLY A 78 -4.25 -5.49 4.67
CA GLY A 78 -3.09 -5.95 3.93
C GLY A 78 -3.02 -7.46 3.86
N ILE A 79 -3.20 -8.14 4.99
CA ILE A 79 -3.20 -9.61 5.05
C ILE A 79 -4.30 -10.21 4.18
N ARG A 80 -5.52 -9.69 4.27
CA ARG A 80 -6.67 -10.20 3.50
C ARG A 80 -6.46 -10.11 2.01
N ASN A 81 -5.69 -9.13 1.54
CA ASN A 81 -5.50 -8.86 0.13
C ASN A 81 -4.14 -9.33 -0.39
N ALA A 82 -3.29 -9.88 0.48
CA ALA A 82 -1.95 -10.30 0.11
C ALA A 82 -1.98 -11.54 -0.78
N THR A 83 -1.18 -11.54 -1.85
CA THR A 83 -1.01 -12.68 -2.74
C THR A 83 0.42 -13.19 -2.78
N GLY A 84 1.36 -12.52 -2.12
CA GLY A 84 2.77 -12.92 -2.11
C GLY A 84 3.02 -14.12 -1.20
N LEU A 85 4.14 -14.82 -1.47
CA LEU A 85 4.58 -15.92 -0.61
C LEU A 85 5.01 -15.43 0.76
N TYR A 86 5.56 -14.22 0.83
CA TYR A 86 5.98 -13.58 2.07
C TYR A 86 5.18 -12.29 2.26
N TYR A 87 5.01 -11.88 3.51
CA TYR A 87 4.23 -10.71 3.86
C TYR A 87 5.01 -9.84 4.83
N LYS A 88 5.09 -8.54 4.55
CA LYS A 88 5.78 -7.59 5.42
C LYS A 88 4.98 -6.30 5.56
N VAL A 89 4.81 -5.84 6.79
CA VAL A 89 4.23 -4.52 7.09
C VAL A 89 5.36 -3.49 7.12
N VAL A 90 5.12 -2.40 6.42
CA VAL A 90 6.13 -1.33 6.30
C VAL A 90 5.76 -0.14 7.17
#